data_b9082112f1712a51f2020aade05a686f
#
_entry.id   b9082112f1712a51f2020aade05a686f
#
_cell.length_a   1.000
_cell.length_b   1.000
_cell.length_c   1.000
_cell.angle_alpha   90.00
_cell.angle_beta   90.00
_cell.angle_gamma   90.00
#
_symmetry.space_group_name_H-M   'P 1'
#
loop_
_entity.id
_entity.type
_entity.pdbx_description
1 polymer ?
#
loop_
_entity_poly.entity_id
_entity_poly.type
_entity_poly.pdbx_seq_one_letter_code
_entity_poly.pdbx_strand_id
1 'polypeptide(L)'
;MTAYLRWIALIAMCSAQLALHAVEPVKLQRLKVPAPPWPAGDERGMANQIGPATLQRCAWHVAEPGARTYELSQVRSNTMPLSPFAGPYVVKPKPSSGIPGTAHAFNSETLNEGAEPGQQGTQIDALGHFAVLKQPWDGKSPLPADEATYYGGFTQKDVKPTPDSPLQRLGLEKMPAIVTSAVLLDAKAYVGKGQVMKAGEVVTADHIRGMLKAQGLGERGILPGDVVYVYTGWGDQWRDPDTDKVYYSQAPGLAYDAARYLGERRIVAIGLDAPFIDPVPSGMLAGSAGPAPGTPAGLPFAVHHHMLTQMGIHHVENAKLDELARDKVWTSCTMILPARQKGAAGAEVRPVAIGAPEKLPRRSR
;
A
#
# COMPACT_ATOMS: atom_id res chain seq x y z
N MET A 1 -40.23 -27.08 20.91
CA MET A 1 -40.45 -26.20 19.75
C MET A 1 -40.69 -24.75 20.23
N THR A 2 -39.76 -24.10 20.92
CA THR A 2 -39.90 -22.67 21.34
C THR A 2 -38.57 -22.03 21.72
N ALA A 3 -37.51 -22.27 20.96
CA ALA A 3 -36.19 -21.66 21.21
C ALA A 3 -35.48 -21.13 19.94
N TYR A 4 -36.11 -21.16 18.76
CA TYR A 4 -35.48 -20.78 17.48
C TYR A 4 -35.99 -19.45 16.88
N LEU A 5 -36.86 -18.70 17.56
CA LEU A 5 -37.47 -17.47 17.04
C LEU A 5 -36.94 -16.16 17.66
N ARG A 6 -35.85 -16.18 18.43
CA ARG A 6 -35.30 -14.95 19.06
C ARG A 6 -33.98 -14.43 18.47
N TRP A 7 -33.45 -15.04 17.43
CA TRP A 7 -32.18 -14.63 16.82
C TRP A 7 -32.32 -13.92 15.44
N ILE A 8 -33.53 -13.81 14.91
CA ILE A 8 -33.78 -13.12 13.61
C ILE A 8 -34.15 -11.64 13.79
N ALA A 9 -34.40 -11.17 15.01
CA ALA A 9 -34.84 -9.78 15.26
C ALA A 9 -33.70 -8.79 15.58
N LEU A 10 -32.43 -9.20 15.57
CA LEU A 10 -31.30 -8.31 15.90
C LEU A 10 -30.41 -7.94 14.68
N ILE A 11 -30.73 -8.39 13.48
CA ILE A 11 -30.02 -8.02 12.25
C ILE A 11 -30.71 -6.88 11.48
N ALA A 12 -31.88 -6.45 11.91
CA ALA A 12 -32.69 -5.47 11.18
C ALA A 12 -32.69 -4.03 11.78
N MET A 13 -31.79 -3.71 12.71
CA MET A 13 -31.74 -2.36 13.32
C MET A 13 -30.37 -1.68 13.31
N CYS A 14 -29.47 -2.01 12.38
CA CYS A 14 -28.29 -1.21 12.09
C CYS A 14 -28.36 -0.51 10.72
N SER A 15 -29.55 -0.08 10.30
CA SER A 15 -29.70 1.01 9.35
C SER A 15 -29.56 2.34 10.10
N ALA A 16 -28.40 2.57 10.71
CA ALA A 16 -28.05 3.88 11.21
C ALA A 16 -28.03 4.84 10.01
N GLN A 17 -28.89 5.81 10.06
CA GLN A 17 -28.95 6.97 9.19
C GLN A 17 -27.53 7.54 9.10
N LEU A 18 -26.82 7.25 7.99
CA LEU A 18 -25.70 8.05 7.55
C LEU A 18 -26.28 9.46 7.35
N ALA A 19 -26.02 10.35 8.29
CA ALA A 19 -26.20 11.77 8.08
C ALA A 19 -25.38 12.11 6.84
N LEU A 20 -26.04 12.30 5.71
CA LEU A 20 -25.49 12.92 4.52
C LEU A 20 -25.04 14.32 4.92
N HIS A 21 -23.81 14.43 5.45
CA HIS A 21 -23.13 15.71 5.41
C HIS A 21 -23.06 16.07 3.95
N ALA A 22 -23.66 17.18 3.55
CA ALA A 22 -23.61 17.69 2.20
C ALA A 22 -22.12 17.75 1.79
N VAL A 23 -21.70 16.79 0.96
CA VAL A 23 -20.34 16.73 0.46
C VAL A 23 -20.18 17.97 -0.42
N GLU A 24 -19.33 18.92 -0.02
CA GLU A 24 -19.01 20.05 -0.89
C GLU A 24 -18.57 19.50 -2.26
N PRO A 25 -19.07 20.09 -3.36
CA PRO A 25 -18.76 19.60 -4.69
C PRO A 25 -17.25 19.60 -4.89
N VAL A 26 -16.71 18.44 -5.20
CA VAL A 26 -15.28 18.24 -5.52
C VAL A 26 -14.95 19.16 -6.69
N LYS A 27 -13.94 20.03 -6.56
CA LYS A 27 -13.49 20.86 -7.67
C LYS A 27 -13.07 19.93 -8.82
N LEU A 28 -13.80 19.94 -9.93
CA LEU A 28 -13.64 19.04 -11.09
C LEU A 28 -12.18 18.93 -11.59
N GLN A 29 -11.36 19.98 -11.44
CA GLN A 29 -9.94 19.93 -11.78
C GLN A 29 -9.13 18.88 -11.01
N ARG A 30 -9.55 18.51 -9.78
CA ARG A 30 -8.88 17.48 -8.96
C ARG A 30 -9.21 16.06 -9.40
N LEU A 31 -10.30 15.90 -10.15
CA LEU A 31 -10.75 14.60 -10.68
C LEU A 31 -10.09 14.28 -12.03
N LYS A 32 -9.42 15.27 -12.67
CA LYS A 32 -8.81 15.05 -13.96
C LYS A 32 -7.63 14.10 -13.84
N VAL A 33 -7.67 13.01 -14.59
CA VAL A 33 -6.52 12.12 -14.79
C VAL A 33 -5.68 12.71 -15.92
N PRO A 34 -4.42 13.11 -15.66
CA PRO A 34 -3.56 13.66 -16.69
C PRO A 34 -3.13 12.56 -17.67
N ALA A 35 -2.80 12.96 -18.91
CA ALA A 35 -2.10 12.06 -19.81
C ALA A 35 -0.74 11.70 -19.21
N PRO A 36 -0.36 10.41 -19.17
CA PRO A 36 0.95 10.01 -18.67
C PRO A 36 2.07 10.51 -19.60
N PRO A 37 3.30 10.69 -19.08
CA PRO A 37 4.45 11.10 -19.89
C PRO A 37 5.00 9.95 -20.76
N TRP A 38 4.26 8.87 -20.94
CA TRP A 38 4.59 7.66 -21.68
C TRP A 38 3.71 7.56 -22.93
N PRO A 39 4.06 6.67 -23.89
CA PRO A 39 3.21 6.43 -25.04
C PRO A 39 1.77 6.06 -24.64
N ALA A 40 0.82 6.39 -25.51
CA ALA A 40 -0.58 6.05 -25.29
C ALA A 40 -0.76 4.53 -25.07
N GLY A 41 -1.58 4.18 -24.09
CA GLY A 41 -1.81 2.77 -23.72
C GLY A 41 -0.80 2.22 -22.71
N ASP A 42 0.04 3.07 -22.12
CA ASP A 42 0.94 2.65 -21.03
C ASP A 42 0.18 2.07 -19.85
N GLU A 43 0.64 0.91 -19.36
CA GLU A 43 0.09 0.20 -18.21
C GLU A 43 1.12 0.02 -17.08
N ARG A 44 2.31 0.64 -17.19
CA ARG A 44 3.42 0.47 -16.24
C ARG A 44 3.61 1.66 -15.29
N GLY A 45 3.04 2.80 -15.64
CA GLY A 45 3.16 4.01 -14.84
C GLY A 45 4.60 4.44 -14.61
N MET A 46 4.90 4.90 -13.39
CA MET A 46 6.24 5.34 -13.02
C MET A 46 7.28 4.22 -12.99
N ALA A 47 6.88 2.95 -13.07
CA ALA A 47 7.84 1.86 -13.24
C ALA A 47 8.60 1.93 -14.58
N ASN A 48 8.18 2.74 -15.52
CA ASN A 48 8.95 3.11 -16.71
C ASN A 48 10.22 3.93 -16.41
N GLN A 49 10.37 4.47 -15.20
CA GLN A 49 11.62 5.12 -14.76
C GLN A 49 12.75 4.12 -14.48
N ILE A 50 12.42 2.82 -14.33
CA ILE A 50 13.43 1.79 -14.07
C ILE A 50 14.25 1.57 -15.34
N GLY A 51 15.55 1.71 -15.19
CA GLY A 51 16.49 1.58 -16.31
C GLY A 51 17.95 1.54 -15.83
N PRO A 52 18.93 1.68 -16.73
CA PRO A 52 20.34 1.54 -16.38
C PRO A 52 20.80 2.38 -15.19
N ALA A 53 20.36 3.64 -15.09
CA ALA A 53 20.76 4.52 -13.99
C ALA A 53 20.19 4.09 -12.63
N THR A 54 18.95 3.60 -12.57
CA THR A 54 18.32 3.12 -11.34
C THR A 54 18.95 1.78 -10.92
N LEU A 55 19.21 0.89 -11.87
CA LEU A 55 19.89 -0.38 -11.63
C LEU A 55 21.34 -0.18 -11.15
N GLN A 56 22.03 0.81 -11.70
CA GLN A 56 23.39 1.14 -11.24
C GLN A 56 23.37 1.62 -9.78
N ARG A 57 22.43 2.52 -9.40
CA ARG A 57 22.27 2.93 -7.99
C ARG A 57 21.99 1.75 -7.06
N CYS A 58 21.15 0.81 -7.51
CA CYS A 58 20.86 -0.43 -6.80
C CYS A 58 22.15 -1.26 -6.61
N ALA A 59 22.93 -1.45 -7.68
CA ALA A 59 24.16 -2.20 -7.64
C ALA A 59 25.20 -1.62 -6.64
N TRP A 60 25.26 -0.29 -6.51
CA TRP A 60 26.15 0.34 -5.51
C TRP A 60 25.79 -0.08 -4.09
N HIS A 61 24.48 -0.09 -3.74
CA HIS A 61 24.04 -0.53 -2.41
C HIS A 61 24.31 -2.01 -2.16
N VAL A 62 24.17 -2.86 -3.18
CA VAL A 62 24.47 -4.30 -3.08
C VAL A 62 25.98 -4.55 -2.89
N ALA A 63 26.81 -3.74 -3.53
CA ALA A 63 28.26 -3.86 -3.46
C ALA A 63 28.89 -3.15 -2.24
N GLU A 64 28.12 -2.41 -1.46
CA GLU A 64 28.63 -1.66 -0.33
C GLU A 64 29.16 -2.60 0.77
N PRO A 65 30.39 -2.37 1.32
CA PRO A 65 30.93 -3.19 2.38
C PRO A 65 30.03 -3.16 3.64
N GLY A 66 29.60 -4.34 4.09
CA GLY A 66 28.67 -4.49 5.22
C GLY A 66 27.19 -4.45 4.83
N ALA A 67 26.90 -4.36 3.53
CA ALA A 67 25.53 -4.52 3.05
C ALA A 67 24.94 -5.88 3.47
N ARG A 68 23.68 -5.88 3.86
CA ARG A 68 22.93 -7.07 4.20
C ARG A 68 21.50 -6.97 3.71
N THR A 69 20.81 -8.10 3.67
CA THR A 69 19.43 -8.20 3.24
C THR A 69 18.48 -7.90 4.41
N TYR A 70 17.44 -7.14 4.13
CA TYR A 70 16.33 -6.84 5.04
C TYR A 70 15.03 -7.34 4.45
N GLU A 71 14.28 -8.07 5.26
CA GLU A 71 12.95 -8.54 4.93
C GLU A 71 11.94 -7.42 5.18
N LEU A 72 11.18 -7.04 4.16
CA LEU A 72 10.22 -5.94 4.27
C LEU A 72 8.77 -6.42 4.27
N SER A 73 8.53 -7.72 4.49
CA SER A 73 7.18 -8.28 4.58
C SER A 73 6.86 -8.75 5.99
N GLN A 74 5.60 -8.59 6.38
CA GLN A 74 5.04 -9.21 7.57
C GLN A 74 4.83 -10.70 7.33
N VAL A 75 4.97 -11.51 8.39
CA VAL A 75 4.60 -12.93 8.33
C VAL A 75 3.08 -13.03 8.29
N ARG A 76 2.56 -13.84 7.34
CA ARG A 76 1.13 -14.08 7.20
C ARG A 76 0.72 -15.34 7.97
N SER A 77 -0.39 -15.26 8.70
CA SER A 77 -0.96 -16.36 9.47
C SER A 77 -2.49 -16.27 9.53
N ASN A 78 -3.13 -17.32 10.03
CA ASN A 78 -4.58 -17.34 10.19
C ASN A 78 -5.08 -16.36 11.27
N THR A 79 -4.19 -15.86 12.12
CA THR A 79 -4.49 -15.02 13.29
C THR A 79 -3.86 -13.63 13.23
N MET A 80 -3.17 -13.31 12.14
CA MET A 80 -2.61 -11.96 11.89
C MET A 80 -3.70 -10.89 11.81
N PRO A 81 -3.34 -9.59 11.82
CA PRO A 81 -4.28 -8.53 11.48
C PRO A 81 -4.89 -8.75 10.09
N LEU A 82 -6.22 -8.72 10.00
CA LEU A 82 -6.98 -8.94 8.78
C LEU A 82 -7.67 -7.65 8.33
N SER A 83 -7.53 -7.31 7.06
CA SER A 83 -8.23 -6.21 6.44
C SER A 83 -9.75 -6.43 6.51
N PRO A 84 -10.54 -5.42 6.92
CA PRO A 84 -11.99 -5.52 6.93
C PRO A 84 -12.59 -5.57 5.51
N PHE A 85 -11.83 -5.21 4.49
CA PHE A 85 -12.23 -5.21 3.08
C PHE A 85 -11.95 -6.53 2.39
N ALA A 86 -11.08 -7.37 2.96
CA ALA A 86 -10.73 -8.67 2.43
C ALA A 86 -11.37 -9.80 3.26
N GLY A 87 -11.51 -10.97 2.64
CA GLY A 87 -11.98 -12.16 3.35
C GLY A 87 -10.92 -12.77 4.28
N PRO A 88 -11.24 -13.86 4.96
CA PRO A 88 -10.30 -14.52 5.85
C PRO A 88 -9.09 -15.07 5.10
N TYR A 89 -7.94 -15.01 5.72
CA TYR A 89 -6.73 -15.72 5.29
C TYR A 89 -6.60 -17.02 6.06
N VAL A 90 -6.62 -18.15 5.36
CA VAL A 90 -6.60 -19.48 6.00
C VAL A 90 -5.61 -20.40 5.32
N VAL A 91 -4.55 -20.78 6.03
CA VAL A 91 -3.67 -21.89 5.67
C VAL A 91 -4.17 -23.12 6.40
N LYS A 92 -4.64 -24.13 5.67
CA LYS A 92 -5.13 -25.40 6.20
C LYS A 92 -4.17 -26.53 5.81
N PRO A 93 -3.35 -27.03 6.74
CA PRO A 93 -2.48 -28.16 6.48
C PRO A 93 -3.27 -29.41 6.09
N LYS A 94 -2.70 -30.22 5.20
CA LYS A 94 -3.14 -31.58 4.90
C LYS A 94 -2.27 -32.58 5.66
N PRO A 95 -2.74 -33.79 5.92
CA PRO A 95 -1.90 -34.86 6.46
C PRO A 95 -0.66 -35.09 5.58
N SER A 96 0.47 -35.34 6.23
CA SER A 96 1.68 -35.77 5.51
C SER A 96 1.39 -37.01 4.69
N SER A 97 1.94 -37.11 3.49
CA SER A 97 1.70 -38.16 2.54
C SER A 97 3.03 -38.66 1.94
N GLY A 98 2.97 -39.80 1.27
CA GLY A 98 4.10 -40.36 0.54
C GLY A 98 3.72 -40.71 -0.91
N ILE A 99 4.74 -40.89 -1.75
CA ILE A 99 4.56 -41.40 -3.11
C ILE A 99 4.61 -42.92 -3.07
N PRO A 100 3.52 -43.62 -3.43
CA PRO A 100 3.48 -45.08 -3.38
C PRO A 100 4.66 -45.74 -4.12
N GLY A 101 5.26 -46.75 -3.51
CA GLY A 101 6.41 -47.49 -4.09
C GLY A 101 7.75 -46.74 -4.01
N THR A 102 7.83 -45.61 -3.31
CA THR A 102 9.08 -44.84 -3.11
C THR A 102 9.34 -44.55 -1.63
N ALA A 103 10.53 -44.07 -1.30
CA ALA A 103 10.89 -43.59 0.03
C ALA A 103 10.65 -42.07 0.23
N HIS A 104 9.88 -41.44 -0.65
CA HIS A 104 9.61 -39.98 -0.59
C HIS A 104 8.36 -39.69 0.20
N ALA A 105 8.44 -38.67 1.07
CA ALA A 105 7.31 -38.10 1.79
C ALA A 105 7.25 -36.58 1.49
N PHE A 106 6.04 -35.99 1.58
CA PHE A 106 5.81 -34.57 1.38
C PHE A 106 4.67 -34.05 2.26
N ASN A 107 4.68 -32.73 2.46
CA ASN A 107 3.63 -31.99 3.13
C ASN A 107 2.95 -31.05 2.14
N SER A 108 1.68 -30.77 2.34
CA SER A 108 0.89 -29.85 1.54
C SER A 108 -0.20 -29.19 2.37
N GLU A 109 -0.71 -28.09 1.86
CA GLU A 109 -1.78 -27.31 2.47
C GLU A 109 -2.75 -26.83 1.39
N THR A 110 -3.87 -26.27 1.83
CA THR A 110 -4.73 -25.42 1.02
C THR A 110 -4.63 -24.01 1.55
N LEU A 111 -4.56 -23.05 0.65
CA LEU A 111 -4.63 -21.63 0.96
C LEU A 111 -5.98 -21.09 0.49
N ASN A 112 -6.71 -20.44 1.40
CA ASN A 112 -7.92 -19.68 1.10
C ASN A 112 -7.70 -18.25 1.57
N GLU A 113 -7.82 -17.31 0.68
CA GLU A 113 -7.59 -15.90 0.94
C GLU A 113 -8.88 -15.06 0.86
N GLY A 114 -10.05 -15.67 0.75
CA GLY A 114 -11.33 -14.97 0.69
C GLY A 114 -11.46 -13.96 -0.44
N ALA A 115 -12.25 -12.89 -0.23
CA ALA A 115 -12.35 -11.77 -1.15
C ALA A 115 -11.10 -10.88 -1.04
N GLU A 116 -10.70 -10.23 -2.14
CA GLU A 116 -9.52 -9.36 -2.22
C GLU A 116 -8.23 -10.02 -1.68
N PRO A 117 -7.84 -11.18 -2.18
CA PRO A 117 -6.72 -11.95 -1.63
C PRO A 117 -5.39 -11.18 -1.63
N GLY A 118 -5.18 -10.28 -2.58
CA GLY A 118 -4.01 -9.41 -2.63
C GLY A 118 -3.97 -8.32 -1.57
N GLN A 119 -5.01 -8.15 -0.76
CA GLN A 119 -5.15 -7.07 0.21
C GLN A 119 -4.94 -7.53 1.67
N GLN A 120 -4.35 -8.70 1.88
CA GLN A 120 -4.07 -9.24 3.21
C GLN A 120 -2.57 -9.31 3.49
N GLY A 121 -2.11 -8.62 4.54
CA GLY A 121 -0.70 -8.53 4.90
C GLY A 121 0.09 -7.56 4.00
N THR A 122 1.39 -7.78 3.86
CA THR A 122 2.22 -6.93 2.99
C THR A 122 1.82 -7.15 1.54
N GLN A 123 1.38 -6.10 0.89
CA GLN A 123 0.74 -6.12 -0.43
C GLN A 123 1.28 -5.02 -1.34
N ILE A 124 1.01 -5.16 -2.65
CA ILE A 124 1.24 -4.14 -3.66
C ILE A 124 -0.01 -3.93 -4.50
N ASP A 125 -0.36 -2.67 -4.74
CA ASP A 125 -1.49 -2.28 -5.57
C ASP A 125 -1.07 -2.08 -7.02
N ALA A 126 -1.83 -2.68 -7.92
CA ALA A 126 -1.74 -2.42 -9.36
C ALA A 126 -2.48 -1.11 -9.71
N LEU A 127 -2.16 -0.51 -10.86
CA LEU A 127 -2.79 0.74 -11.29
C LEU A 127 -4.29 0.61 -11.56
N GLY A 128 -4.78 -0.60 -11.77
CA GLY A 128 -6.21 -0.89 -11.90
C GLY A 128 -6.96 -1.02 -10.57
N HIS A 129 -6.27 -0.88 -9.43
CA HIS A 129 -6.90 -0.95 -8.12
C HIS A 129 -7.80 0.25 -7.82
N PHE A 130 -7.43 1.45 -8.27
CA PHE A 130 -8.11 2.67 -7.90
C PHE A 130 -8.50 3.52 -9.12
N ALA A 131 -9.68 4.13 -9.06
CA ALA A 131 -10.22 5.00 -10.10
C ALA A 131 -10.89 6.23 -9.50
N VAL A 132 -11.21 7.21 -10.33
CA VAL A 132 -12.01 8.36 -9.93
C VAL A 132 -13.32 8.38 -10.71
N LEU A 133 -14.42 8.70 -10.02
CA LEU A 133 -15.73 8.90 -10.61
C LEU A 133 -15.96 10.38 -10.89
N LYS A 134 -16.75 10.68 -11.93
CA LYS A 134 -17.21 12.05 -12.24
C LYS A 134 -18.17 12.58 -11.17
N GLN A 135 -18.94 11.70 -10.56
CA GLN A 135 -19.89 11.99 -9.50
C GLN A 135 -19.71 10.98 -8.35
N PRO A 136 -20.03 11.37 -7.09
CA PRO A 136 -20.05 10.43 -5.98
C PRO A 136 -20.99 9.26 -6.28
N TRP A 137 -20.53 8.03 -6.00
CA TRP A 137 -21.35 6.83 -6.15
C TRP A 137 -22.43 6.77 -5.07
N ASP A 138 -23.61 6.31 -5.45
CA ASP A 138 -24.78 6.18 -4.56
C ASP A 138 -24.73 4.95 -3.62
N GLY A 139 -23.70 4.10 -3.78
CA GLY A 139 -23.53 2.88 -2.99
C GLY A 139 -24.44 1.73 -3.40
N LYS A 140 -25.22 1.83 -4.47
CA LYS A 140 -26.24 0.84 -4.84
C LYS A 140 -26.22 0.49 -6.32
N SER A 141 -26.16 1.48 -7.19
CA SER A 141 -26.19 1.28 -8.64
C SER A 141 -24.88 0.65 -9.13
N PRO A 142 -24.91 -0.20 -10.19
CA PRO A 142 -23.70 -0.62 -10.87
C PRO A 142 -22.90 0.59 -11.32
N LEU A 143 -21.57 0.52 -11.24
CA LEU A 143 -20.72 1.60 -11.74
C LEU A 143 -20.90 1.74 -13.26
N PRO A 144 -21.22 2.95 -13.76
CA PRO A 144 -21.35 3.18 -15.20
C PRO A 144 -20.03 2.93 -15.92
N ALA A 145 -20.10 2.31 -17.09
CA ALA A 145 -18.94 1.85 -17.85
C ALA A 145 -17.96 2.96 -18.31
N ASP A 146 -18.41 4.21 -18.34
CA ASP A 146 -17.66 5.37 -18.82
C ASP A 146 -17.47 6.48 -17.75
N GLU A 147 -17.97 6.28 -16.54
CA GLU A 147 -17.84 7.27 -15.47
C GLU A 147 -16.58 7.14 -14.63
N ALA A 148 -16.09 5.92 -14.40
CA ALA A 148 -14.82 5.72 -13.72
C ALA A 148 -13.66 5.91 -14.69
N THR A 149 -12.66 6.67 -14.24
CA THR A 149 -11.42 6.92 -14.99
C THR A 149 -10.23 6.45 -14.15
N TYR A 150 -9.41 5.60 -14.76
CA TYR A 150 -8.18 5.04 -14.20
C TYR A 150 -6.95 5.77 -14.74
N TYR A 151 -5.78 5.38 -14.27
CA TYR A 151 -4.49 5.82 -14.80
C TYR A 151 -4.47 5.74 -16.34
N GLY A 152 -3.82 6.71 -16.97
CA GLY A 152 -3.71 6.78 -18.43
C GLY A 152 -5.00 7.15 -19.16
N GLY A 153 -6.08 7.45 -18.43
CA GLY A 153 -7.39 7.80 -18.99
C GLY A 153 -8.23 6.60 -19.41
N PHE A 154 -7.83 5.38 -19.06
CA PHE A 154 -8.66 4.19 -19.28
C PHE A 154 -9.99 4.32 -18.53
N THR A 155 -11.07 3.91 -19.18
CA THR A 155 -12.41 3.90 -18.60
C THR A 155 -12.71 2.60 -17.85
N GLN A 156 -13.78 2.58 -17.06
CA GLN A 156 -14.28 1.34 -16.44
C GLN A 156 -14.45 0.21 -17.46
N LYS A 157 -14.98 0.53 -18.65
CA LYS A 157 -15.18 -0.44 -19.73
C LYS A 157 -13.86 -1.04 -20.25
N ASP A 158 -12.79 -0.23 -20.28
CA ASP A 158 -11.47 -0.72 -20.72
C ASP A 158 -10.83 -1.61 -19.67
N VAL A 159 -10.99 -1.23 -18.39
CA VAL A 159 -10.30 -1.89 -17.27
C VAL A 159 -11.08 -3.10 -16.75
N LYS A 160 -12.38 -2.95 -16.52
CA LYS A 160 -13.25 -4.02 -16.00
C LYS A 160 -14.64 -3.92 -16.66
N PRO A 161 -14.81 -4.51 -17.86
CA PRO A 161 -16.00 -4.32 -18.70
C PRO A 161 -17.29 -4.86 -18.10
N THR A 162 -17.21 -5.84 -17.19
CA THR A 162 -18.35 -6.33 -16.42
C THR A 162 -18.00 -6.42 -14.94
N PRO A 163 -18.99 -6.38 -14.02
CA PRO A 163 -18.73 -6.48 -12.58
C PRO A 163 -17.88 -7.68 -12.17
N ASP A 164 -18.04 -8.80 -12.86
CA ASP A 164 -17.40 -10.08 -12.53
C ASP A 164 -16.16 -10.37 -13.40
N SER A 165 -15.82 -9.50 -14.36
CA SER A 165 -14.65 -9.74 -15.19
C SER A 165 -13.35 -9.48 -14.43
N PRO A 166 -12.26 -10.21 -14.72
CA PRO A 166 -10.94 -9.81 -14.30
C PRO A 166 -10.54 -8.48 -14.97
N LEU A 167 -9.56 -7.78 -14.43
CA LEU A 167 -9.02 -6.58 -15.08
C LEU A 167 -8.44 -6.95 -16.46
N GLN A 168 -8.84 -6.21 -17.49
CA GLN A 168 -8.35 -6.36 -18.86
C GLN A 168 -7.18 -5.41 -19.14
N ARG A 169 -7.07 -4.34 -18.38
CA ARG A 169 -6.02 -3.33 -18.39
C ARG A 169 -5.56 -3.04 -16.98
N LEU A 170 -4.33 -2.55 -16.84
CA LEU A 170 -3.76 -2.09 -15.58
C LEU A 170 -3.70 -3.16 -14.48
N GLY A 171 -3.86 -4.44 -14.86
CA GLY A 171 -3.75 -5.56 -13.94
C GLY A 171 -2.30 -5.81 -13.50
N LEU A 172 -2.16 -6.57 -12.43
CA LEU A 172 -0.87 -6.84 -11.79
C LEU A 172 0.16 -7.48 -12.74
N GLU A 173 -0.27 -8.29 -13.70
CA GLU A 173 0.61 -8.91 -14.70
C GLU A 173 1.29 -7.90 -15.64
N LYS A 174 0.80 -6.65 -15.68
CA LYS A 174 1.39 -5.55 -16.46
C LYS A 174 2.50 -4.82 -15.71
N MET A 175 2.53 -4.96 -14.39
CA MET A 175 3.59 -4.40 -13.56
C MET A 175 4.91 -5.10 -13.84
N PRO A 176 5.99 -4.39 -14.16
CA PRO A 176 7.31 -5.00 -14.29
C PRO A 176 7.88 -5.35 -12.92
N ALA A 177 8.91 -6.19 -12.90
CA ALA A 177 9.75 -6.36 -11.73
C ALA A 177 10.32 -4.99 -11.31
N ILE A 178 10.13 -4.60 -10.06
CA ILE A 178 10.69 -3.36 -9.51
C ILE A 178 12.01 -3.72 -8.83
N VAL A 179 13.12 -3.35 -9.46
CA VAL A 179 14.48 -3.47 -8.92
C VAL A 179 15.12 -2.11 -9.08
N THR A 180 15.30 -1.38 -7.98
CA THR A 180 15.76 0.01 -8.01
C THR A 180 16.31 0.46 -6.66
N SER A 181 16.85 1.68 -6.60
CA SER A 181 17.21 2.30 -5.33
C SER A 181 15.97 2.72 -4.52
N ALA A 182 16.11 2.71 -3.20
CA ALA A 182 15.07 3.15 -2.28
C ALA A 182 15.61 4.15 -1.26
N VAL A 183 14.70 4.97 -0.74
CA VAL A 183 14.93 5.88 0.40
C VAL A 183 13.97 5.49 1.51
N LEU A 184 14.48 5.33 2.73
CA LEU A 184 13.69 5.21 3.95
C LEU A 184 13.59 6.58 4.62
N LEU A 185 12.37 6.99 4.96
CA LEU A 185 12.05 8.18 5.74
C LEU A 185 11.55 7.76 7.12
N ASP A 186 12.26 8.13 8.18
CA ASP A 186 11.89 7.76 9.56
C ASP A 186 10.92 8.79 10.16
N ALA A 187 9.64 8.63 9.83
CA ALA A 187 8.58 9.48 10.35
C ALA A 187 8.32 9.24 11.85
N LYS A 188 8.53 8.02 12.36
CA LYS A 188 8.44 7.73 13.79
C LYS A 188 9.40 8.60 14.59
N ALA A 189 10.66 8.68 14.16
CA ALA A 189 11.66 9.52 14.83
C ALA A 189 11.36 11.00 14.64
N TYR A 190 11.02 11.45 13.45
CA TYR A 190 10.91 12.87 13.11
C TYR A 190 9.55 13.48 13.49
N VAL A 191 8.44 12.90 13.03
CA VAL A 191 7.07 13.38 13.26
C VAL A 191 6.58 12.88 14.63
N GLY A 192 6.69 11.59 14.88
CA GLY A 192 6.27 10.92 16.12
C GLY A 192 7.20 11.21 17.32
N LYS A 193 8.32 11.93 17.10
CA LYS A 193 9.31 12.24 18.16
C LYS A 193 9.78 10.99 18.92
N GLY A 194 10.03 9.92 18.16
CA GLY A 194 10.44 8.63 18.70
C GLY A 194 9.29 7.71 19.14
N GLN A 195 8.04 8.20 19.11
CA GLN A 195 6.84 7.41 19.39
C GLN A 195 6.16 6.97 18.09
N VAL A 196 5.39 5.90 18.16
CA VAL A 196 4.49 5.50 17.06
C VAL A 196 3.57 6.69 16.71
N MET A 197 3.46 7.00 15.43
CA MET A 197 2.56 8.05 14.97
C MET A 197 1.10 7.68 15.30
N LYS A 198 0.27 8.68 15.57
CA LYS A 198 -1.14 8.46 15.95
C LYS A 198 -2.02 8.22 14.73
N ALA A 199 -3.15 7.56 14.95
CA ALA A 199 -4.19 7.41 13.94
C ALA A 199 -4.62 8.77 13.36
N GLY A 200 -4.67 8.87 12.04
CA GLY A 200 -4.98 10.11 11.32
C GLY A 200 -3.87 11.16 11.32
N GLU A 201 -2.75 10.94 12.00
CA GLU A 201 -1.58 11.83 11.92
C GLU A 201 -0.93 11.71 10.54
N VAL A 202 -0.43 12.84 10.03
CA VAL A 202 0.01 12.91 8.62
C VAL A 202 1.49 13.26 8.48
N VAL A 203 2.13 12.63 7.49
CA VAL A 203 3.45 13.03 6.99
C VAL A 203 3.25 14.01 5.84
N THR A 204 3.65 15.28 6.04
CA THR A 204 3.54 16.35 5.04
C THR A 204 4.77 16.42 4.14
N ALA A 205 4.70 17.21 3.06
CA ALA A 205 5.86 17.50 2.21
C ALA A 205 6.99 18.18 2.99
N ASP A 206 6.67 19.04 3.96
CA ASP A 206 7.67 19.67 4.85
C ASP A 206 8.33 18.65 5.78
N HIS A 207 7.56 17.70 6.30
CA HIS A 207 8.11 16.59 7.07
C HIS A 207 9.10 15.76 6.23
N ILE A 208 8.77 15.47 4.97
CA ILE A 208 9.70 14.75 4.07
C ILE A 208 11.00 15.51 3.88
N ARG A 209 10.94 16.81 3.59
CA ARG A 209 12.14 17.65 3.47
C ARG A 209 12.97 17.67 4.76
N GLY A 210 12.29 17.77 5.89
CA GLY A 210 12.93 17.72 7.22
C GLY A 210 13.61 16.40 7.52
N MET A 211 12.96 15.28 7.22
CA MET A 211 13.54 13.93 7.39
C MET A 211 14.76 13.72 6.50
N LEU A 212 14.70 14.11 5.23
CA LEU A 212 15.85 14.04 4.33
C LEU A 212 17.04 14.78 4.88
N LYS A 213 16.84 16.01 5.42
CA LYS A 213 17.89 16.79 6.05
C LYS A 213 18.41 16.11 7.32
N ALA A 214 17.52 15.67 8.20
CA ALA A 214 17.89 15.03 9.47
C ALA A 214 18.65 13.71 9.30
N GLN A 215 18.36 12.97 8.22
CA GLN A 215 19.00 11.72 7.85
C GLN A 215 20.27 11.89 6.98
N GLY A 216 20.75 13.14 6.78
CA GLY A 216 21.92 13.41 5.95
C GLY A 216 21.73 13.22 4.45
N LEU A 217 20.48 13.12 3.99
CA LEU A 217 20.11 12.91 2.60
C LEU A 217 19.76 14.20 1.85
N GLY A 218 20.04 15.38 2.43
CA GLY A 218 19.65 16.66 1.84
C GLY A 218 20.19 16.90 0.44
N GLU A 219 21.42 16.52 0.15
CA GLU A 219 22.05 16.65 -1.16
C GLU A 219 21.55 15.59 -2.15
N ARG A 220 21.42 14.32 -1.72
CA ARG A 220 20.89 13.26 -2.55
C ARG A 220 19.41 13.48 -2.89
N GLY A 221 18.63 13.80 -1.88
CA GLY A 221 17.19 13.90 -1.99
C GLY A 221 16.51 12.59 -2.42
N ILE A 222 15.36 12.72 -3.06
CA ILE A 222 14.62 11.64 -3.72
C ILE A 222 14.80 11.79 -5.23
N LEU A 223 15.30 10.75 -5.88
CA LEU A 223 15.63 10.75 -7.31
C LEU A 223 14.53 10.06 -8.13
N PRO A 224 14.34 10.45 -9.39
CA PRO A 224 13.44 9.72 -10.28
C PRO A 224 13.80 8.23 -10.34
N GLY A 225 12.78 7.39 -10.23
CA GLY A 225 12.94 5.95 -10.21
C GLY A 225 13.20 5.34 -8.83
N ASP A 226 13.33 6.13 -7.76
CA ASP A 226 13.41 5.59 -6.40
C ASP A 226 12.06 4.99 -5.95
N VAL A 227 12.13 4.02 -5.05
CA VAL A 227 11.06 3.67 -4.13
C VAL A 227 11.24 4.47 -2.84
N VAL A 228 10.16 5.01 -2.29
CA VAL A 228 10.21 5.70 -1.00
C VAL A 228 9.48 4.85 0.03
N TYR A 229 10.15 4.52 1.12
CA TYR A 229 9.55 3.89 2.30
C TYR A 229 9.37 4.92 3.41
N VAL A 230 8.25 4.90 4.10
CA VAL A 230 7.98 5.78 5.25
C VAL A 230 7.67 4.91 6.47
N TYR A 231 8.55 4.95 7.45
CA TYR A 231 8.39 4.24 8.72
C TYR A 231 7.66 5.13 9.73
N THR A 232 6.41 4.80 10.02
CA THR A 232 5.56 5.53 10.97
C THR A 232 5.60 4.94 12.37
N GLY A 233 6.12 3.72 12.50
CA GLY A 233 6.05 2.89 13.69
C GLY A 233 4.71 2.15 13.84
N TRP A 234 3.74 2.38 12.94
CA TRP A 234 2.45 1.67 13.00
C TRP A 234 2.64 0.16 12.83
N GLY A 235 3.60 -0.25 12.00
CA GLY A 235 3.98 -1.65 11.81
C GLY A 235 4.44 -2.35 13.09
N ASP A 236 4.91 -1.62 14.10
CA ASP A 236 5.25 -2.19 15.41
C ASP A 236 4.01 -2.72 16.17
N GLN A 237 2.81 -2.35 15.70
CA GLN A 237 1.52 -2.84 16.21
C GLN A 237 1.01 -4.10 15.48
N TRP A 238 1.74 -4.58 14.48
CA TRP A 238 1.43 -5.88 13.86
C TRP A 238 1.59 -6.98 14.89
N ARG A 239 0.48 -7.54 15.33
CA ARG A 239 0.43 -8.59 16.36
C ARG A 239 -0.20 -9.84 15.81
N ASP A 240 0.37 -10.99 16.16
CA ASP A 240 -0.15 -12.28 15.82
C ASP A 240 -0.19 -13.16 17.08
N PRO A 241 -1.36 -13.47 17.65
CA PRO A 241 -2.70 -13.14 17.15
C PRO A 241 -3.09 -11.67 17.34
N ASP A 242 -3.89 -11.14 16.38
CA ASP A 242 -4.50 -9.81 16.45
C ASP A 242 -5.73 -9.83 17.37
N THR A 243 -5.52 -9.50 18.64
CA THR A 243 -6.54 -9.60 19.68
C THR A 243 -7.36 -8.32 19.86
N ASP A 244 -6.80 -7.17 19.56
CA ASP A 244 -7.43 -5.86 19.77
C ASP A 244 -8.11 -5.27 18.52
N LYS A 245 -7.83 -5.82 17.34
CA LYS A 245 -8.41 -5.40 16.04
C LYS A 245 -8.18 -3.93 15.71
N VAL A 246 -7.12 -3.33 16.25
CA VAL A 246 -6.83 -1.91 16.06
C VAL A 246 -6.11 -1.66 14.74
N TYR A 247 -5.22 -2.56 14.34
CA TYR A 247 -4.26 -2.36 13.25
C TYR A 247 -4.92 -1.83 11.96
N TYR A 248 -5.97 -2.48 11.47
CA TYR A 248 -6.69 -2.10 10.24
C TYR A 248 -7.85 -1.12 10.45
N SER A 249 -8.19 -0.77 11.70
CA SER A 249 -9.32 0.12 11.96
C SER A 249 -9.00 1.61 11.80
N GLN A 250 -7.72 1.94 11.84
CA GLN A 250 -7.20 3.31 11.83
C GLN A 250 -5.70 3.29 11.52
N ALA A 251 -5.13 4.40 11.03
CA ALA A 251 -3.68 4.49 10.76
C ALA A 251 -3.19 5.93 10.56
N PRO A 252 -1.89 6.23 10.77
CA PRO A 252 -1.23 7.39 10.19
C PRO A 252 -1.06 7.19 8.68
N GLY A 253 -0.75 8.26 7.95
CA GLY A 253 -0.50 8.16 6.52
C GLY A 253 0.15 9.41 5.94
N LEU A 254 0.17 9.52 4.62
CA LEU A 254 0.67 10.69 3.92
C LEU A 254 -0.40 11.78 3.80
N ALA A 255 -0.01 13.03 3.96
CA ALA A 255 -0.83 14.15 3.54
C ALA A 255 -0.91 14.25 2.01
N TYR A 256 -1.94 14.87 1.48
CA TYR A 256 -2.10 15.05 0.04
C TYR A 256 -0.97 15.89 -0.59
N ASP A 257 -0.40 16.88 0.12
CA ASP A 257 0.75 17.65 -0.33
C ASP A 257 2.03 16.79 -0.43
N ALA A 258 2.19 15.82 0.49
CA ALA A 258 3.28 14.85 0.43
C ALA A 258 3.16 13.94 -0.80
N ALA A 259 1.95 13.47 -1.12
CA ALA A 259 1.70 12.67 -2.31
C ALA A 259 2.09 13.44 -3.58
N ARG A 260 1.68 14.72 -3.68
CA ARG A 260 2.06 15.59 -4.79
C ARG A 260 3.58 15.79 -4.88
N TYR A 261 4.22 16.10 -3.75
CA TYR A 261 5.67 16.27 -3.67
C TYR A 261 6.44 15.05 -4.16
N LEU A 262 6.00 13.85 -3.81
CA LEU A 262 6.59 12.58 -4.25
C LEU A 262 6.30 12.30 -5.73
N GLY A 263 5.09 12.60 -6.20
CA GLY A 263 4.70 12.48 -7.60
C GLY A 263 5.58 13.34 -8.52
N GLU A 264 5.85 14.60 -8.14
CA GLU A 264 6.75 15.51 -8.87
C GLU A 264 8.18 14.96 -8.98
N ARG A 265 8.60 14.11 -8.04
CA ARG A 265 9.91 13.44 -8.05
C ARG A 265 9.94 12.14 -8.82
N ARG A 266 8.81 11.74 -9.41
CA ARG A 266 8.70 10.55 -10.27
C ARG A 266 9.20 9.29 -9.58
N ILE A 267 8.80 9.07 -8.34
CA ILE A 267 9.07 7.82 -7.64
C ILE A 267 8.31 6.67 -8.30
N VAL A 268 8.82 5.45 -8.20
CA VAL A 268 8.19 4.26 -8.78
C VAL A 268 7.09 3.71 -7.88
N ALA A 269 7.36 3.67 -6.60
CA ALA A 269 6.42 3.20 -5.60
C ALA A 269 6.63 3.92 -4.26
N ILE A 270 5.57 3.95 -3.47
CA ILE A 270 5.56 4.36 -2.07
C ILE A 270 5.27 3.14 -1.20
N GLY A 271 5.97 2.99 -0.08
CA GLY A 271 5.69 1.95 0.90
C GLY A 271 5.52 2.51 2.31
N LEU A 272 4.49 2.06 3.03
CA LEU A 272 4.28 2.39 4.44
C LEU A 272 4.20 1.11 5.27
N ASP A 273 4.60 1.23 6.54
CA ASP A 273 4.40 0.20 7.56
C ASP A 273 2.98 0.23 8.16
N ALA A 274 2.04 0.87 7.48
CA ALA A 274 0.64 1.03 7.85
C ALA A 274 -0.27 0.32 6.84
N PRO A 275 -1.53 -0.01 7.22
CA PRO A 275 -2.47 -0.73 6.35
C PRO A 275 -2.97 0.10 5.16
N PHE A 276 -2.73 1.40 5.17
CA PHE A 276 -3.10 2.33 4.10
C PHE A 276 -2.00 3.36 3.90
N ILE A 277 -1.85 3.85 2.68
CA ILE A 277 -0.99 5.00 2.40
C ILE A 277 -1.67 6.32 2.85
N ASP A 278 -3.00 6.38 2.74
CA ASP A 278 -3.79 7.50 3.27
C ASP A 278 -3.93 7.44 4.79
N PRO A 279 -4.01 8.58 5.47
CA PRO A 279 -4.28 8.61 6.90
C PRO A 279 -5.75 8.24 7.17
N VAL A 280 -5.94 7.35 8.13
CA VAL A 280 -7.27 6.90 8.57
C VAL A 280 -7.47 7.27 10.04
N PRO A 281 -8.14 8.40 10.34
CA PRO A 281 -8.54 8.75 11.69
C PRO A 281 -9.41 7.69 12.34
N SER A 282 -9.36 7.59 13.66
CA SER A 282 -10.24 6.68 14.41
C SER A 282 -11.71 6.98 14.11
N GLY A 283 -12.48 5.95 13.77
CA GLY A 283 -13.90 6.05 13.42
C GLY A 283 -14.17 6.43 11.96
N MET A 284 -13.16 6.77 11.14
CA MET A 284 -13.37 7.14 9.74
C MET A 284 -14.00 5.99 8.95
N LEU A 285 -13.44 4.77 9.05
CA LEU A 285 -13.97 3.60 8.33
C LEU A 285 -15.38 3.19 8.80
N ALA A 286 -15.72 3.53 10.03
CA ALA A 286 -17.06 3.32 10.59
C ALA A 286 -18.04 4.49 10.29
N GLY A 287 -17.61 5.53 9.56
CA GLY A 287 -18.42 6.70 9.24
C GLY A 287 -18.70 7.63 10.42
N SER A 288 -18.06 7.46 11.57
CA SER A 288 -18.23 8.30 12.76
C SER A 288 -17.23 9.47 12.84
N ALA A 289 -16.22 9.49 11.97
CA ALA A 289 -15.27 10.59 11.83
C ALA A 289 -15.02 10.90 10.34
N GLY A 290 -14.64 12.15 10.06
CA GLY A 290 -14.21 12.56 8.72
C GLY A 290 -12.79 12.16 8.39
N PRO A 291 -12.33 12.39 7.14
CA PRO A 291 -10.93 12.19 6.75
C PRO A 291 -10.00 13.15 7.49
N ALA A 292 -8.69 12.87 7.45
CA ALA A 292 -7.68 13.69 8.10
C ALA A 292 -7.68 15.14 7.57
N PRO A 293 -7.31 16.14 8.40
CA PRO A 293 -7.22 17.54 7.98
C PRO A 293 -6.33 17.73 6.75
N GLY A 294 -6.76 18.58 5.82
CA GLY A 294 -6.05 18.83 4.57
C GLY A 294 -6.38 17.85 3.44
N THR A 295 -7.18 16.82 3.70
CA THR A 295 -7.70 15.93 2.67
C THR A 295 -8.68 16.69 1.77
N PRO A 296 -8.56 16.62 0.45
CA PRO A 296 -9.49 17.26 -0.47
C PRO A 296 -10.92 16.75 -0.29
N ALA A 297 -11.89 17.68 -0.28
CA ALA A 297 -13.30 17.34 -0.15
C ALA A 297 -13.74 16.30 -1.19
N GLY A 298 -14.50 15.29 -0.77
CA GLY A 298 -14.98 14.20 -1.63
C GLY A 298 -13.93 13.16 -2.05
N LEU A 299 -12.70 13.26 -1.56
CA LEU A 299 -11.61 12.32 -1.85
C LEU A 299 -10.98 11.82 -0.54
N PRO A 300 -11.67 11.01 0.26
CA PRO A 300 -11.16 10.54 1.56
C PRO A 300 -9.85 9.74 1.43
N PHE A 301 -9.62 9.08 0.30
CA PHE A 301 -8.38 8.40 -0.07
C PHE A 301 -7.65 9.18 -1.19
N ALA A 302 -7.33 10.44 -0.89
CA ALA A 302 -6.75 11.37 -1.86
C ALA A 302 -5.32 10.97 -2.30
N VAL A 303 -4.58 10.27 -1.46
CA VAL A 303 -3.24 9.78 -1.79
C VAL A 303 -3.32 8.64 -2.80
N HIS A 304 -4.21 7.65 -2.58
CA HIS A 304 -4.50 6.60 -3.56
C HIS A 304 -4.88 7.20 -4.91
N HIS A 305 -5.85 8.13 -4.90
CA HIS A 305 -6.28 8.80 -6.11
C HIS A 305 -5.10 9.50 -6.83
N HIS A 306 -4.31 10.28 -6.10
CA HIS A 306 -3.21 11.03 -6.73
C HIS A 306 -2.12 10.09 -7.26
N MET A 307 -1.68 9.15 -6.44
CA MET A 307 -0.54 8.30 -6.79
C MET A 307 -0.91 7.22 -7.81
N LEU A 308 -1.91 6.39 -7.54
CA LEU A 308 -2.30 5.32 -8.47
C LEU A 308 -2.94 5.89 -9.74
N THR A 309 -4.01 6.72 -9.57
CA THR A 309 -4.86 7.12 -10.69
C THR A 309 -4.26 8.25 -11.52
N GLN A 310 -3.64 9.27 -10.89
CA GLN A 310 -3.12 10.42 -11.64
C GLN A 310 -1.67 10.23 -12.07
N MET A 311 -0.81 9.65 -11.22
CA MET A 311 0.63 9.60 -11.44
C MET A 311 1.14 8.23 -11.89
N GLY A 312 0.41 7.14 -11.67
CA GLY A 312 0.87 5.79 -11.98
C GLY A 312 1.99 5.31 -11.06
N ILE A 313 1.92 5.66 -9.78
CA ILE A 313 2.86 5.26 -8.72
C ILE A 313 2.23 4.11 -7.93
N HIS A 314 2.92 2.99 -7.80
CA HIS A 314 2.43 1.81 -7.08
C HIS A 314 2.50 2.00 -5.56
N HIS A 315 1.62 1.31 -4.83
CA HIS A 315 1.58 1.31 -3.36
C HIS A 315 2.06 -0.03 -2.81
N VAL A 316 2.89 0.02 -1.77
CA VAL A 316 3.23 -1.14 -0.92
C VAL A 316 2.71 -0.82 0.49
N GLU A 317 1.78 -1.61 0.97
CA GLU A 317 1.17 -1.43 2.28
C GLU A 317 1.61 -2.53 3.24
N ASN A 318 1.53 -2.26 4.54
CA ASN A 318 1.97 -3.18 5.60
C ASN A 318 3.44 -3.61 5.48
N ALA A 319 4.30 -2.72 4.99
CA ALA A 319 5.73 -3.01 4.89
C ALA A 319 6.38 -3.14 6.28
N LYS A 320 7.27 -4.11 6.46
CA LYS A 320 8.06 -4.27 7.69
C LYS A 320 9.32 -3.41 7.59
N LEU A 321 9.33 -2.25 8.22
CA LEU A 321 10.38 -1.23 8.08
C LEU A 321 11.23 -1.01 9.34
N ASP A 322 10.89 -1.66 10.45
CA ASP A 322 11.51 -1.50 11.74
C ASP A 322 13.01 -1.81 11.75
N GLU A 323 13.44 -2.85 11.03
CA GLU A 323 14.85 -3.23 10.96
C GLU A 323 15.69 -2.24 10.16
N LEU A 324 15.17 -1.74 9.02
CA LEU A 324 15.85 -0.69 8.26
C LEU A 324 16.03 0.59 9.09
N ALA A 325 14.97 1.01 9.81
CA ALA A 325 15.00 2.19 10.64
C ALA A 325 15.96 2.04 11.85
N ARG A 326 15.91 0.88 12.53
CA ARG A 326 16.82 0.57 13.64
C ARG A 326 18.27 0.63 13.23
N ASP A 327 18.59 0.10 12.06
CA ASP A 327 19.97 0.05 11.55
C ASP A 327 20.34 1.28 10.74
N LYS A 328 19.41 2.25 10.61
CA LYS A 328 19.57 3.51 9.90
C LYS A 328 20.02 3.31 8.44
N VAL A 329 19.43 2.33 7.77
CA VAL A 329 19.65 2.10 6.34
C VAL A 329 18.76 3.05 5.55
N TRP A 330 19.21 4.29 5.43
CA TRP A 330 18.42 5.37 4.81
C TRP A 330 18.30 5.24 3.29
N THR A 331 19.25 4.53 2.67
CA THR A 331 19.22 4.22 1.24
C THR A 331 19.59 2.77 1.01
N SER A 332 18.95 2.15 0.02
CA SER A 332 19.15 0.72 -0.28
C SER A 332 18.86 0.40 -1.74
N CYS A 333 19.25 -0.78 -2.20
CA CYS A 333 18.60 -1.43 -3.34
C CYS A 333 17.32 -2.11 -2.83
N THR A 334 16.19 -1.92 -3.49
CA THR A 334 14.96 -2.66 -3.20
C THR A 334 14.53 -3.51 -4.36
N MET A 335 13.96 -4.68 -4.04
CA MET A 335 13.36 -5.62 -4.98
C MET A 335 11.92 -5.87 -4.57
N ILE A 336 10.97 -5.56 -5.45
CA ILE A 336 9.54 -5.78 -5.25
C ILE A 336 9.06 -6.61 -6.44
N LEU A 337 8.76 -7.87 -6.19
CA LEU A 337 8.51 -8.89 -7.22
C LEU A 337 7.16 -9.57 -6.95
N PRO A 338 6.03 -8.93 -7.28
CA PRO A 338 4.72 -9.55 -7.09
C PRO A 338 4.53 -10.76 -8.02
N ALA A 339 3.72 -11.71 -7.58
CA ALA A 339 3.27 -12.78 -8.46
C ALA A 339 2.52 -12.19 -9.66
N ARG A 340 2.74 -12.74 -10.86
CA ARG A 340 2.08 -12.25 -12.10
C ARG A 340 0.65 -12.78 -12.23
N GLN A 341 -0.23 -12.34 -11.35
CA GLN A 341 -1.63 -12.71 -11.34
C GLN A 341 -2.39 -11.91 -12.39
N LYS A 342 -2.83 -12.60 -13.45
CA LYS A 342 -3.55 -11.97 -14.57
C LYS A 342 -4.90 -11.44 -14.12
N GLY A 343 -5.11 -10.15 -14.36
CA GLY A 343 -6.37 -9.47 -14.08
C GLY A 343 -6.63 -9.16 -12.61
N ALA A 344 -5.60 -9.29 -11.75
CA ALA A 344 -5.68 -8.89 -10.33
C ALA A 344 -5.41 -7.39 -10.14
N ALA A 345 -6.09 -6.79 -9.18
CA ALA A 345 -5.92 -5.38 -8.79
C ALA A 345 -4.76 -5.16 -7.80
N GLY A 346 -4.25 -6.21 -7.18
CA GLY A 346 -3.13 -6.23 -6.27
C GLY A 346 -2.73 -7.66 -5.94
N ALA A 347 -1.64 -7.82 -5.20
CA ALA A 347 -1.19 -9.10 -4.68
C ALA A 347 -0.41 -8.92 -3.38
N GLU A 348 -0.33 -10.00 -2.64
CA GLU A 348 0.70 -10.16 -1.63
C GLU A 348 2.07 -10.02 -2.28
N VAL A 349 2.99 -9.44 -1.54
CA VAL A 349 4.36 -9.24 -2.02
C VAL A 349 5.35 -9.39 -0.87
N ARG A 350 6.54 -9.86 -1.20
CA ARG A 350 7.67 -9.97 -0.28
C ARG A 350 8.80 -9.04 -0.73
N PRO A 351 8.71 -7.73 -0.42
CA PRO A 351 9.78 -6.82 -0.76
C PRO A 351 11.03 -7.11 0.05
N VAL A 352 12.18 -6.86 -0.56
CA VAL A 352 13.49 -7.01 0.07
C VAL A 352 14.28 -5.73 -0.15
N ALA A 353 15.05 -5.31 0.86
CA ALA A 353 16.04 -4.27 0.71
C ALA A 353 17.45 -4.82 0.97
N ILE A 354 18.43 -4.30 0.25
CA ILE A 354 19.86 -4.58 0.46
C ILE A 354 20.55 -3.24 0.68
N GLY A 355 21.22 -3.10 1.83
CA GLY A 355 21.93 -1.88 2.17
C GLY A 355 22.84 -2.07 3.39
N ALA A 356 23.75 -1.14 3.61
CA ALA A 356 24.67 -1.18 4.72
C ALA A 356 24.13 -0.37 5.91
N PRO A 357 24.13 -0.92 7.13
CA PRO A 357 23.85 -0.15 8.33
C PRO A 357 24.73 1.08 8.46
N GLU A 358 24.18 2.18 8.99
CA GLU A 358 25.01 3.34 9.33
C GLU A 358 26.12 2.93 10.29
N LYS A 359 27.37 3.23 9.93
CA LYS A 359 28.53 2.91 10.79
C LYS A 359 28.41 3.76 12.05
N LEU A 360 28.14 3.12 13.19
CA LEU A 360 28.27 3.80 14.47
C LEU A 360 29.67 4.40 14.60
N PRO A 361 29.83 5.67 15.03
CA PRO A 361 31.14 6.23 15.31
C PRO A 361 31.88 5.31 16.26
N ARG A 362 33.10 4.90 15.89
CA ARG A 362 33.95 4.09 16.78
C ARG A 362 34.05 4.85 18.11
N ARG A 363 33.50 4.28 19.17
CA ARG A 363 33.80 4.81 20.53
C ARG A 363 35.31 4.80 20.64
N SER A 364 35.91 5.99 20.74
CA SER A 364 37.31 6.13 21.13
C SER A 364 37.51 5.37 22.45
N ARG A 365 38.34 4.33 22.41
CA ARG A 365 38.77 3.61 23.61
C ARG A 365 39.68 4.52 24.44
#